data_f8011ab24562a010674606c96206785e
#
_entry.id   f8011ab24562a010674606c96206785e
#
_cell.length_a   1.000
_cell.length_b   1.000
_cell.length_c   1.000
_cell.angle_alpha   90.00
_cell.angle_beta   90.00
_cell.angle_gamma   90.00
#
_symmetry.space_group_name_H-M   'P 1'
#
loop_
_entity.id
_entity.type
_entity.pdbx_description
1 polymer ?
#
loop_
_entity_poly.entity_id
_entity_poly.type
_entity_poly.pdbx_seq_one_letter_code
_entity_poly.pdbx_strand_id
1 'polypeptide(L)'
;MDFGMDTDVTSLSGGQRTKVLLAKLLLEKPDILLLDEPTNYLDAEHIDWLKRYLQNYENAFVLISHDIPFLNDVINIVYHVENQQLTRYSGDYYQFQEVYAMKKSQLEAAYERQQKEIADLKDFVARNKARVATRNMAMSRQKKLDKMDIIELQSEKPKPSFDFKPARTPGRFIFQAKDLQIGYDRPLTKPLNLTFERNQKVAIIGANGIGKTTLLK
;
A
#
# COMPACT_ATOMS: atom_id res chain seq x y z
N MET A 1 19.09 13.58 -18.37
CA MET A 1 19.40 14.34 -17.15
C MET A 1 20.07 15.62 -17.60
N ASP A 2 19.47 16.79 -17.30
CA ASP A 2 19.89 18.07 -17.85
C ASP A 2 20.86 18.85 -16.93
N PHE A 3 21.69 18.15 -16.17
CA PHE A 3 22.74 18.77 -15.36
C PHE A 3 24.11 18.25 -15.75
N GLY A 4 25.11 19.15 -15.77
CA GLY A 4 26.47 18.81 -16.16
C GLY A 4 27.14 17.83 -15.20
N MET A 5 28.10 17.08 -15.68
CA MET A 5 28.85 16.07 -14.88
C MET A 5 29.55 16.68 -13.66
N ASP A 6 29.84 17.97 -13.68
CA ASP A 6 30.52 18.70 -12.60
C ASP A 6 29.53 19.33 -11.59
N THR A 7 28.22 19.02 -11.67
CA THR A 7 27.22 19.61 -10.79
C THR A 7 27.35 18.99 -9.40
N ASP A 8 27.45 19.80 -8.36
CA ASP A 8 27.49 19.35 -6.98
C ASP A 8 26.13 18.71 -6.62
N VAL A 9 26.17 17.47 -6.12
CA VAL A 9 24.99 16.67 -5.70
C VAL A 9 24.18 17.38 -4.61
N THR A 10 24.80 18.24 -3.81
CA THR A 10 24.13 19.03 -2.76
C THR A 10 23.21 20.10 -3.33
N SER A 11 23.48 20.58 -4.54
CA SER A 11 22.68 21.60 -5.24
C SER A 11 21.47 21.01 -5.97
N LEU A 12 21.38 19.69 -6.07
CA LEU A 12 20.29 18.99 -6.75
C LEU A 12 18.99 19.02 -5.94
N SER A 13 17.86 19.11 -6.64
CA SER A 13 16.54 18.88 -6.01
C SER A 13 16.45 17.46 -5.43
N GLY A 14 15.59 17.26 -4.42
CA GLY A 14 15.43 15.96 -3.78
C GLY A 14 15.17 14.83 -4.78
N GLY A 15 14.31 15.05 -5.79
CA GLY A 15 14.03 14.05 -6.83
C GLY A 15 15.23 13.78 -7.75
N GLN A 16 16.01 14.80 -8.11
CA GLN A 16 17.24 14.64 -8.90
C GLN A 16 18.29 13.85 -8.10
N ARG A 17 18.47 14.18 -6.83
CA ARG A 17 19.39 13.47 -5.94
C ARG A 17 19.01 11.99 -5.80
N THR A 18 17.73 11.68 -5.62
CA THR A 18 17.24 10.30 -5.57
C THR A 18 17.55 9.53 -6.86
N LYS A 19 17.36 10.15 -8.03
CA LYS A 19 17.70 9.54 -9.34
C LYS A 19 19.20 9.25 -9.47
N VAL A 20 20.06 10.17 -9.03
CA VAL A 20 21.53 9.96 -9.06
C VAL A 20 21.96 8.84 -8.14
N LEU A 21 21.43 8.80 -6.92
CA LEU A 21 21.73 7.73 -5.95
C LEU A 21 21.25 6.37 -6.45
N LEU A 22 20.05 6.31 -7.03
CA LEU A 22 19.52 5.08 -7.64
C LEU A 22 20.40 4.63 -8.80
N ALA A 23 20.79 5.53 -9.71
CA ALA A 23 21.67 5.21 -10.83
C ALA A 23 23.03 4.67 -10.35
N LYS A 24 23.63 5.29 -9.33
CA LYS A 24 24.87 4.82 -8.70
C LYS A 24 24.71 3.40 -8.19
N LEU A 25 23.68 3.14 -7.38
CA LEU A 25 23.41 1.82 -6.79
C LEU A 25 23.22 0.75 -7.86
N LEU A 26 22.50 1.06 -8.93
CA LEU A 26 22.25 0.11 -10.02
C LEU A 26 23.51 -0.18 -10.86
N LEU A 27 24.42 0.79 -10.98
CA LEU A 27 25.71 0.60 -11.66
C LEU A 27 26.67 -0.30 -10.86
N GLU A 28 26.58 -0.28 -9.54
CA GLU A 28 27.40 -1.13 -8.64
C GLU A 28 27.02 -2.62 -8.73
N LYS A 29 25.83 -2.96 -9.24
CA LYS A 29 25.31 -4.33 -9.39
C LYS A 29 25.55 -5.23 -8.17
N PRO A 30 25.04 -4.84 -6.98
CA PRO A 30 25.27 -5.60 -5.75
C PRO A 30 24.64 -6.99 -5.84
N ASP A 31 25.13 -7.95 -5.05
CA ASP A 31 24.55 -9.30 -4.98
C ASP A 31 23.12 -9.29 -4.44
N ILE A 32 22.80 -8.34 -3.55
CA ILE A 32 21.46 -8.12 -3.01
C ILE A 32 21.14 -6.62 -3.09
N LEU A 33 20.08 -6.28 -3.81
CA LEU A 33 19.60 -4.92 -3.94
C LEU A 33 18.42 -4.68 -3.00
N LEU A 34 18.53 -3.69 -2.12
CA LEU A 34 17.47 -3.31 -1.19
C LEU A 34 16.84 -1.99 -1.63
N LEU A 35 15.56 -2.01 -1.99
CA LEU A 35 14.81 -0.88 -2.51
C LEU A 35 13.59 -0.59 -1.63
N ASP A 36 13.55 0.61 -1.06
CA ASP A 36 12.41 1.10 -0.29
C ASP A 36 11.77 2.26 -1.05
N GLU A 37 10.52 2.05 -1.52
CA GLU A 37 9.73 2.99 -2.30
C GLU A 37 10.50 3.64 -3.47
N PRO A 38 11.17 2.87 -4.36
CA PRO A 38 12.04 3.43 -5.39
C PRO A 38 11.29 4.20 -6.48
N THR A 39 9.99 4.02 -6.62
CA THR A 39 9.14 4.74 -7.58
C THR A 39 8.80 6.14 -7.12
N ASN A 40 8.97 6.45 -5.83
CA ASN A 40 8.77 7.79 -5.31
C ASN A 40 9.70 8.78 -6.02
N TYR A 41 9.16 9.92 -6.43
CA TYR A 41 9.88 10.99 -7.15
C TYR A 41 10.34 10.64 -8.58
N LEU A 42 10.01 9.44 -9.10
CA LEU A 42 10.20 9.10 -10.50
C LEU A 42 8.96 9.50 -11.31
N ASP A 43 9.17 9.88 -12.56
CA ASP A 43 8.10 10.02 -13.54
C ASP A 43 7.87 8.68 -14.27
N ALA A 44 6.80 8.59 -15.05
CA ALA A 44 6.38 7.35 -15.70
C ALA A 44 7.49 6.72 -16.56
N GLU A 45 8.25 7.53 -17.30
CA GLU A 45 9.35 7.05 -18.15
C GLU A 45 10.46 6.38 -17.32
N HIS A 46 10.82 6.98 -16.18
CA HIS A 46 11.83 6.42 -15.29
C HIS A 46 11.33 5.19 -14.53
N ILE A 47 10.04 5.13 -14.20
CA ILE A 47 9.41 3.93 -13.60
C ILE A 47 9.45 2.77 -14.59
N ASP A 48 9.10 3.00 -15.86
CA ASP A 48 9.17 1.98 -16.90
C ASP A 48 10.59 1.49 -17.17
N TRP A 49 11.56 2.40 -17.13
CA TRP A 49 12.97 2.02 -17.22
C TRP A 49 13.42 1.17 -16.04
N LEU A 50 13.08 1.57 -14.80
CA LEU A 50 13.43 0.82 -13.59
C LEU A 50 12.80 -0.57 -13.60
N LYS A 51 11.54 -0.66 -14.04
CA LYS A 51 10.84 -1.93 -14.19
C LYS A 51 11.59 -2.89 -15.10
N ARG A 52 11.96 -2.43 -16.30
CA ARG A 52 12.76 -3.24 -17.26
C ARG A 52 14.11 -3.64 -16.69
N TYR A 53 14.75 -2.75 -15.95
CA TYR A 53 16.03 -3.04 -15.31
C TYR A 53 15.89 -4.15 -14.28
N LEU A 54 14.89 -4.06 -13.38
CA LEU A 54 14.65 -5.07 -12.34
C LEU A 54 14.20 -6.41 -12.90
N GLN A 55 13.40 -6.42 -13.97
CA GLN A 55 13.00 -7.66 -14.67
C GLN A 55 14.21 -8.43 -15.24
N ASN A 56 15.27 -7.73 -15.62
CA ASN A 56 16.50 -8.32 -16.16
C ASN A 56 17.65 -8.36 -15.14
N TYR A 57 17.36 -8.08 -13.86
CA TYR A 57 18.38 -8.10 -12.82
C TYR A 57 18.78 -9.54 -12.49
N GLU A 58 20.06 -9.87 -12.66
CA GLU A 58 20.56 -11.25 -12.51
C GLU A 58 20.64 -11.70 -11.05
N ASN A 59 20.83 -10.74 -10.12
CA ASN A 59 20.98 -11.03 -8.70
C ASN A 59 19.65 -10.85 -7.95
N ALA A 60 19.65 -11.05 -6.64
CA ALA A 60 18.46 -10.90 -5.82
C ALA A 60 18.15 -9.43 -5.50
N PHE A 61 16.87 -9.10 -5.36
CA PHE A 61 16.45 -7.82 -4.79
C PHE A 61 15.31 -8.00 -3.80
N VAL A 62 15.25 -7.08 -2.84
CA VAL A 62 14.11 -6.91 -1.93
C VAL A 62 13.51 -5.54 -2.20
N LEU A 63 12.21 -5.53 -2.45
CA LEU A 63 11.48 -4.33 -2.84
C LEU A 63 10.32 -4.08 -1.89
N ILE A 64 10.25 -2.87 -1.34
CA ILE A 64 9.09 -2.35 -0.61
C ILE A 64 8.48 -1.27 -1.47
N SER A 65 7.20 -1.39 -1.81
CA SER A 65 6.47 -0.37 -2.55
C SER A 65 4.96 -0.48 -2.33
N HIS A 66 4.26 0.63 -2.48
CA HIS A 66 2.81 0.72 -2.54
C HIS A 66 2.27 0.83 -3.98
N ASP A 67 3.14 0.90 -4.97
CA ASP A 67 2.80 0.88 -6.40
C ASP A 67 2.53 -0.56 -6.84
N ILE A 68 1.28 -0.99 -6.73
CA ILE A 68 0.87 -2.37 -7.00
C ILE A 68 1.17 -2.81 -8.45
N PRO A 69 0.85 -2.02 -9.50
CA PRO A 69 1.22 -2.34 -10.88
C PRO A 69 2.73 -2.58 -11.05
N PHE A 70 3.55 -1.72 -10.48
CA PHE A 70 5.00 -1.86 -10.52
C PHE A 70 5.47 -3.15 -9.82
N LEU A 71 4.98 -3.40 -8.58
CA LEU A 71 5.29 -4.61 -7.83
C LEU A 71 4.95 -5.86 -8.63
N ASN A 72 3.73 -5.94 -9.16
CA ASN A 72 3.24 -7.12 -9.86
C ASN A 72 4.09 -7.50 -11.06
N ASP A 73 4.66 -6.51 -11.75
CA ASP A 73 5.45 -6.72 -12.95
C ASP A 73 6.89 -7.19 -12.69
N VAL A 74 7.42 -6.99 -11.46
CA VAL A 74 8.85 -7.22 -11.18
C VAL A 74 9.12 -8.32 -10.14
N ILE A 75 8.14 -8.67 -9.31
CA ILE A 75 8.34 -9.65 -8.23
C ILE A 75 7.83 -11.04 -8.59
N ASN A 76 8.40 -12.06 -7.95
CA ASN A 76 7.96 -13.46 -8.02
C ASN A 76 7.77 -14.11 -6.64
N ILE A 77 8.04 -13.37 -5.57
CA ILE A 77 7.86 -13.79 -4.17
C ILE A 77 7.32 -12.59 -3.38
N VAL A 78 6.32 -12.83 -2.55
CA VAL A 78 5.79 -11.86 -1.59
C VAL A 78 6.06 -12.33 -0.17
N TYR A 79 6.66 -11.48 0.63
CA TYR A 79 6.72 -11.63 2.08
C TYR A 79 5.67 -10.73 2.73
N HIS A 80 4.64 -11.32 3.29
CA HIS A 80 3.58 -10.62 3.99
C HIS A 80 3.84 -10.59 5.49
N VAL A 81 3.90 -9.38 6.05
CA VAL A 81 4.10 -9.15 7.48
C VAL A 81 2.74 -8.87 8.12
N GLU A 82 2.26 -9.80 8.91
CA GLU A 82 1.01 -9.67 9.65
C GLU A 82 1.15 -10.34 11.01
N ASN A 83 0.60 -9.73 12.08
CA ASN A 83 0.59 -10.31 13.44
C ASN A 83 1.98 -10.69 13.96
N GLN A 84 2.98 -9.87 13.69
CA GLN A 84 4.38 -10.13 14.05
C GLN A 84 4.96 -11.41 13.39
N GLN A 85 4.27 -11.92 12.38
CA GLN A 85 4.71 -13.07 11.60
C GLN A 85 5.03 -12.65 10.17
N LEU A 86 6.03 -13.30 9.61
CA LEU A 86 6.45 -13.14 8.22
C LEU A 86 6.08 -14.39 7.44
N THR A 87 5.14 -14.27 6.52
CA THR A 87 4.68 -15.39 5.70
C THR A 87 5.12 -15.22 4.25
N ARG A 88 5.77 -16.25 3.70
CA ARG A 88 6.22 -16.27 2.31
C ARG A 88 5.13 -16.81 1.38
N TYR A 89 4.88 -16.11 0.29
CA TYR A 89 4.03 -16.53 -0.81
C TYR A 89 4.84 -16.54 -2.10
N SER A 90 4.70 -17.59 -2.91
CA SER A 90 5.30 -17.66 -4.24
C SER A 90 4.32 -17.12 -5.27
N GLY A 91 4.82 -16.40 -6.27
CA GLY A 91 4.03 -15.77 -7.30
C GLY A 91 4.09 -14.25 -7.24
N ASP A 92 3.34 -13.60 -8.11
CA ASP A 92 3.19 -12.16 -8.17
C ASP A 92 2.23 -11.63 -7.08
N TYR A 93 2.03 -10.32 -7.07
CA TYR A 93 1.19 -9.66 -6.06
C TYR A 93 -0.30 -10.06 -6.16
N TYR A 94 -0.84 -10.23 -7.37
CA TYR A 94 -2.24 -10.60 -7.53
C TYR A 94 -2.50 -12.05 -7.09
N GLN A 95 -1.59 -12.98 -7.42
CA GLN A 95 -1.65 -14.36 -6.94
C GLN A 95 -1.56 -14.42 -5.41
N PHE A 96 -0.69 -13.60 -4.81
CA PHE A 96 -0.66 -13.46 -3.34
C PHE A 96 -2.01 -13.02 -2.80
N GLN A 97 -2.64 -11.98 -3.38
CA GLN A 97 -3.95 -11.49 -2.91
C GLN A 97 -5.03 -12.56 -2.96
N GLU A 98 -5.10 -13.34 -4.04
CA GLU A 98 -6.06 -14.43 -4.17
C GLU A 98 -5.88 -15.51 -3.09
N VAL A 99 -4.63 -15.96 -2.91
CA VAL A 99 -4.30 -16.97 -1.89
C VAL A 99 -4.57 -16.44 -0.48
N TYR A 100 -4.23 -15.18 -0.22
CA TYR A 100 -4.48 -14.54 1.08
C TYR A 100 -5.97 -14.41 1.37
N ALA A 101 -6.77 -13.95 0.40
CA ALA A 101 -8.23 -13.84 0.53
C ALA A 101 -8.87 -15.22 0.80
N MET A 102 -8.43 -16.26 0.09
CA MET A 102 -8.90 -17.62 0.31
C MET A 102 -8.58 -18.12 1.73
N LYS A 103 -7.33 -17.93 2.19
CA LYS A 103 -6.92 -18.32 3.55
C LYS A 103 -7.71 -17.57 4.63
N LYS A 104 -7.94 -16.26 4.42
CA LYS A 104 -8.74 -15.44 5.35
C LYS A 104 -10.16 -15.95 5.44
N SER A 105 -10.80 -16.22 4.31
CA SER A 105 -12.17 -16.80 4.26
C SER A 105 -12.26 -18.17 4.93
N GLN A 106 -11.27 -19.03 4.73
CA GLN A 106 -11.19 -20.34 5.40
C GLN A 106 -11.07 -20.20 6.92
N LEU A 107 -10.23 -19.24 7.39
CA LEU A 107 -10.07 -18.98 8.82
C LEU A 107 -11.36 -18.42 9.44
N GLU A 108 -12.04 -17.51 8.77
CA GLU A 108 -13.33 -16.98 9.19
C GLU A 108 -14.40 -18.07 9.31
N ALA A 109 -14.51 -18.93 8.29
CA ALA A 109 -15.43 -20.08 8.33
C ALA A 109 -15.08 -21.09 9.42
N ALA A 110 -13.80 -21.34 9.68
CA ALA A 110 -13.36 -22.20 10.77
C ALA A 110 -13.70 -21.60 12.14
N TYR A 111 -13.51 -20.31 12.31
CA TYR A 111 -13.88 -19.58 13.52
C TYR A 111 -15.38 -19.66 13.79
N GLU A 112 -16.22 -19.38 12.79
CA GLU A 112 -17.68 -19.45 12.95
C GLU A 112 -18.15 -20.86 13.37
N ARG A 113 -17.58 -21.91 12.73
CA ARG A 113 -17.87 -23.30 13.11
C ARG A 113 -17.46 -23.59 14.55
N GLN A 114 -16.27 -23.14 14.96
CA GLN A 114 -15.78 -23.32 16.31
C GLN A 114 -16.65 -22.57 17.34
N GLN A 115 -17.03 -21.32 17.04
CA GLN A 115 -17.90 -20.54 17.93
C GLN A 115 -19.26 -21.21 18.13
N LYS A 116 -19.83 -21.80 17.07
CA LYS A 116 -21.07 -22.59 17.17
C LYS A 116 -20.88 -23.84 18.04
N GLU A 117 -19.79 -24.59 17.83
CA GLU A 117 -19.47 -25.78 18.64
C GLU A 117 -19.29 -25.40 20.12
N ILE A 118 -18.58 -24.30 20.40
CA ILE A 118 -18.41 -23.78 21.77
C ILE A 118 -19.75 -23.42 22.38
N ALA A 119 -20.63 -22.74 21.63
CA ALA A 119 -21.96 -22.40 22.13
C ALA A 119 -22.81 -23.64 22.46
N ASP A 120 -22.83 -24.63 21.56
CA ASP A 120 -23.57 -25.90 21.76
C ASP A 120 -23.03 -26.69 22.96
N LEU A 121 -21.71 -26.75 23.12
CA LEU A 121 -21.08 -27.40 24.27
C LEU A 121 -21.39 -26.69 25.58
N LYS A 122 -21.31 -25.36 25.62
CA LYS A 122 -21.67 -24.54 26.81
C LYS A 122 -23.12 -24.72 27.19
N ASP A 123 -24.04 -24.68 26.24
CA ASP A 123 -25.46 -24.87 26.47
C ASP A 123 -25.76 -26.28 27.02
N PHE A 124 -25.16 -27.32 26.42
CA PHE A 124 -25.31 -28.69 26.94
C PHE A 124 -24.81 -28.82 28.38
N VAL A 125 -23.63 -28.27 28.70
CA VAL A 125 -23.07 -28.31 30.06
C VAL A 125 -23.99 -27.57 31.02
N ALA A 126 -24.49 -26.40 30.67
CA ALA A 126 -25.40 -25.62 31.52
C ALA A 126 -26.68 -26.40 31.87
N ARG A 127 -27.30 -27.07 30.90
CA ARG A 127 -28.53 -27.83 31.10
C ARG A 127 -28.36 -29.16 31.87
N ASN A 128 -27.17 -29.77 31.81
CA ASN A 128 -26.95 -31.12 32.28
C ASN A 128 -26.05 -31.25 33.51
N LYS A 129 -25.34 -30.20 33.92
CA LYS A 129 -24.39 -30.20 35.04
C LYS A 129 -25.05 -30.53 36.39
N ALA A 130 -26.30 -30.10 36.60
CA ALA A 130 -27.05 -30.32 37.84
C ALA A 130 -27.76 -31.69 37.91
N ARG A 131 -27.91 -32.44 36.81
CA ARG A 131 -28.62 -33.71 36.76
C ARG A 131 -27.70 -34.88 37.05
N VAL A 132 -27.98 -35.72 38.03
CA VAL A 132 -27.12 -36.86 38.42
C VAL A 132 -26.85 -37.80 37.23
N ALA A 133 -27.89 -38.14 36.43
CA ALA A 133 -27.77 -39.06 35.31
C ALA A 133 -26.89 -38.56 34.16
N THR A 134 -26.78 -37.24 33.94
CA THR A 134 -26.05 -36.65 32.82
C THR A 134 -24.78 -35.88 33.23
N ARG A 135 -24.50 -35.81 34.53
CA ARG A 135 -23.37 -35.06 35.11
C ARG A 135 -22.03 -35.48 34.50
N ASN A 136 -21.77 -36.78 34.36
CA ASN A 136 -20.51 -37.28 33.81
C ASN A 136 -20.33 -36.88 32.35
N MET A 137 -21.39 -36.87 31.55
CA MET A 137 -21.37 -36.40 30.16
C MET A 137 -21.11 -34.87 30.09
N ALA A 138 -21.74 -34.09 30.97
CA ALA A 138 -21.52 -32.66 31.05
C ALA A 138 -20.05 -32.35 31.44
N MET A 139 -19.48 -33.07 32.39
CA MET A 139 -18.08 -32.91 32.79
C MET A 139 -17.11 -33.29 31.67
N SER A 140 -17.40 -34.36 30.89
CA SER A 140 -16.59 -34.70 29.72
C SER A 140 -16.58 -33.59 28.68
N ARG A 141 -17.76 -33.00 28.40
CA ARG A 141 -17.85 -31.86 27.44
C ARG A 141 -17.20 -30.58 27.97
N GLN A 142 -17.29 -30.34 29.28
CA GLN A 142 -16.54 -29.24 29.90
C GLN A 142 -15.04 -29.41 29.71
N LYS A 143 -14.49 -30.60 29.94
CA LYS A 143 -13.07 -30.89 29.70
C LYS A 143 -12.69 -30.70 28.25
N LYS A 144 -13.58 -30.96 27.27
CA LYS A 144 -13.35 -30.71 25.86
C LYS A 144 -13.24 -29.19 25.60
N LEU A 145 -14.15 -28.39 26.18
CA LEU A 145 -14.09 -26.92 26.10
C LEU A 145 -12.79 -26.35 26.69
N ASP A 146 -12.40 -26.86 27.87
CA ASP A 146 -11.22 -26.39 28.59
C ASP A 146 -9.90 -26.71 27.86
N LYS A 147 -9.90 -27.69 26.95
CA LYS A 147 -8.75 -28.12 26.15
C LYS A 147 -8.80 -27.62 24.70
N MET A 148 -9.84 -26.90 24.32
CA MET A 148 -10.00 -26.45 22.95
C MET A 148 -9.11 -25.24 22.68
N ASP A 149 -8.24 -25.34 21.65
CA ASP A 149 -7.48 -24.21 21.15
C ASP A 149 -8.44 -23.23 20.46
N ILE A 150 -8.58 -22.05 21.02
CA ILE A 150 -9.52 -21.04 20.53
C ILE A 150 -8.89 -20.31 19.34
N ILE A 151 -9.58 -20.32 18.22
CA ILE A 151 -9.22 -19.52 17.06
C ILE A 151 -9.52 -18.06 17.39
N GLU A 152 -8.50 -17.20 17.34
CA GLU A 152 -8.68 -15.77 17.50
C GLU A 152 -8.72 -15.09 16.13
N LEU A 153 -9.85 -14.46 15.81
CA LEU A 153 -9.92 -13.54 14.69
C LEU A 153 -9.47 -12.17 15.16
N GLN A 154 -8.55 -11.60 14.40
CA GLN A 154 -8.20 -10.20 14.64
C GLN A 154 -9.37 -9.30 14.28
N SER A 155 -9.71 -8.38 15.19
CA SER A 155 -10.64 -7.31 14.89
C SER A 155 -10.05 -6.42 13.78
N GLU A 156 -10.78 -6.24 12.70
CA GLU A 156 -10.40 -5.25 11.69
C GLU A 156 -10.25 -3.89 12.38
N LYS A 157 -9.09 -3.25 12.17
CA LYS A 157 -8.90 -1.89 12.66
C LYS A 157 -9.97 -0.99 12.04
N PRO A 158 -10.67 -0.16 12.84
CA PRO A 158 -11.68 0.72 12.28
C PRO A 158 -11.06 1.60 11.20
N LYS A 159 -11.67 1.60 10.02
CA LYS A 159 -11.24 2.49 8.93
C LYS A 159 -11.53 3.92 9.35
N PRO A 160 -10.56 4.84 9.26
CA PRO A 160 -10.80 6.23 9.57
C PRO A 160 -11.88 6.78 8.62
N SER A 161 -12.92 7.38 9.20
CA SER A 161 -13.96 8.08 8.46
C SER A 161 -13.67 9.57 8.53
N PHE A 162 -13.54 10.21 7.36
CA PHE A 162 -13.35 11.65 7.26
C PHE A 162 -14.62 12.28 6.72
N ASP A 163 -15.22 13.18 7.50
CA ASP A 163 -16.37 13.97 7.07
C ASP A 163 -15.97 15.44 6.98
N PHE A 164 -15.92 15.95 5.75
CA PHE A 164 -15.60 17.35 5.48
C PHE A 164 -16.87 18.16 5.35
N LYS A 165 -17.18 18.94 6.35
CA LYS A 165 -18.33 19.86 6.30
C LYS A 165 -18.03 20.99 5.32
N PRO A 166 -18.90 21.26 4.33
CA PRO A 166 -18.73 22.39 3.43
C PRO A 166 -18.89 23.70 4.22
N ALA A 167 -17.88 24.56 4.18
CA ALA A 167 -17.92 25.85 4.84
C ALA A 167 -18.79 26.84 4.05
N ARG A 168 -18.73 26.80 2.71
CA ARG A 168 -19.44 27.73 1.81
C ARG A 168 -19.58 27.08 0.43
N THR A 169 -20.71 27.28 -0.23
CA THR A 169 -20.87 26.88 -1.62
C THR A 169 -20.20 27.94 -2.52
N PRO A 170 -19.14 27.58 -3.26
CA PRO A 170 -18.49 28.54 -4.15
C PRO A 170 -19.36 28.86 -5.37
N GLY A 171 -19.10 30.01 -6.02
CA GLY A 171 -19.69 30.36 -7.30
C GLY A 171 -19.33 29.37 -8.41
N ARG A 172 -19.81 29.64 -9.64
CA ARG A 172 -19.51 28.78 -10.80
C ARG A 172 -18.00 28.74 -11.08
N PHE A 173 -17.36 29.91 -11.13
CA PHE A 173 -15.94 30.04 -11.37
C PHE A 173 -15.21 30.09 -10.03
N ILE A 174 -14.27 29.16 -9.80
CA ILE A 174 -13.49 29.08 -8.57
C ILE A 174 -12.17 29.84 -8.72
N PHE A 175 -11.55 29.68 -9.89
CA PHE A 175 -10.27 30.29 -10.21
C PHE A 175 -10.20 30.62 -11.69
N GLN A 176 -9.71 31.81 -12.01
CA GLN A 176 -9.42 32.26 -13.38
C GLN A 176 -8.08 32.98 -13.39
N ALA A 177 -7.21 32.58 -14.29
CA ALA A 177 -5.96 33.26 -14.55
C ALA A 177 -5.82 33.51 -16.06
N LYS A 178 -5.41 34.72 -16.41
CA LYS A 178 -5.08 35.12 -17.78
C LYS A 178 -3.60 35.47 -17.84
N ASP A 179 -2.95 34.97 -18.89
CA ASP A 179 -1.52 35.22 -19.16
C ASP A 179 -0.62 34.94 -17.95
N LEU A 180 -0.99 33.93 -17.14
CA LEU A 180 -0.23 33.51 -15.97
C LEU A 180 1.12 32.92 -16.39
N GLN A 181 2.20 33.50 -15.90
CA GLN A 181 3.54 32.94 -16.00
C GLN A 181 4.01 32.48 -14.63
N ILE A 182 4.45 31.24 -14.53
CA ILE A 182 5.02 30.67 -13.31
C ILE A 182 6.51 30.52 -13.45
N GLY A 183 7.25 30.78 -12.38
CA GLY A 183 8.70 30.69 -12.35
C GLY A 183 9.26 31.21 -11.05
N TYR A 184 10.58 31.29 -11.01
CA TYR A 184 11.34 31.96 -9.95
C TYR A 184 12.04 33.17 -10.56
N ASP A 185 13.36 33.13 -10.73
CA ASP A 185 14.14 34.20 -11.39
C ASP A 185 13.89 34.28 -12.91
N ARG A 186 13.42 33.18 -13.48
CA ARG A 186 13.06 33.08 -14.91
C ARG A 186 11.70 32.36 -15.04
N PRO A 187 10.89 32.74 -16.04
CA PRO A 187 9.66 32.04 -16.34
C PRO A 187 9.94 30.58 -16.71
N LEU A 188 9.23 29.66 -16.05
CA LEU A 188 9.26 28.21 -16.36
C LEU A 188 8.23 27.84 -17.42
N THR A 189 7.19 28.69 -17.59
CA THR A 189 6.12 28.41 -18.56
C THR A 189 5.92 29.60 -19.50
N LYS A 190 5.34 29.29 -20.66
CA LYS A 190 4.70 30.29 -21.51
C LYS A 190 3.47 30.82 -20.79
N PRO A 191 2.89 31.98 -21.19
CA PRO A 191 1.66 32.48 -20.64
C PRO A 191 0.55 31.43 -20.67
N LEU A 192 -0.09 31.15 -19.53
CA LEU A 192 -1.13 30.16 -19.35
C LEU A 192 -2.46 30.86 -19.09
N ASN A 193 -3.52 30.39 -19.76
CA ASN A 193 -4.89 30.79 -19.46
C ASN A 193 -5.62 29.60 -18.83
N LEU A 194 -6.00 29.75 -17.55
CA LEU A 194 -6.59 28.68 -16.76
C LEU A 194 -7.93 29.14 -16.20
N THR A 195 -8.93 28.27 -16.30
CA THR A 195 -10.24 28.50 -15.66
C THR A 195 -10.67 27.23 -14.97
N PHE A 196 -10.94 27.29 -13.67
CA PHE A 196 -11.47 26.20 -12.88
C PHE A 196 -12.90 26.51 -12.45
N GLU A 197 -13.82 25.63 -12.82
CA GLU A 197 -15.22 25.73 -12.45
C GLU A 197 -15.56 24.77 -11.29
N ARG A 198 -16.64 25.07 -10.60
CA ARG A 198 -17.15 24.21 -9.54
C ARG A 198 -17.43 22.79 -10.07
N ASN A 199 -17.15 21.79 -9.27
CA ASN A 199 -17.27 20.36 -9.57
C ASN A 199 -16.26 19.80 -10.58
N GLN A 200 -15.36 20.59 -11.15
CA GLN A 200 -14.27 20.07 -11.95
C GLN A 200 -13.25 19.36 -11.06
N LYS A 201 -12.74 18.25 -11.53
CA LYS A 201 -11.62 17.49 -10.96
C LYS A 201 -10.49 17.55 -11.97
N VAL A 202 -9.43 18.29 -11.65
CA VAL A 202 -8.35 18.56 -12.59
C VAL A 202 -7.10 17.82 -12.17
N ALA A 203 -6.46 17.10 -13.10
CA ALA A 203 -5.16 16.50 -12.93
C ALA A 203 -4.12 17.30 -13.72
N ILE A 204 -2.98 17.63 -13.06
CA ILE A 204 -1.82 18.26 -13.69
C ILE A 204 -0.76 17.18 -13.90
N ILE A 205 -0.50 16.83 -15.15
CA ILE A 205 0.44 15.77 -15.53
C ILE A 205 1.61 16.34 -16.32
N GLY A 206 2.73 15.64 -16.35
CA GLY A 206 3.93 16.00 -17.09
C GLY A 206 5.21 15.51 -16.40
N ALA A 207 6.35 15.61 -17.07
CA ALA A 207 7.65 15.20 -16.57
C ALA A 207 8.07 15.93 -15.28
N ASN A 208 9.03 15.38 -14.57
CA ASN A 208 9.56 16.05 -13.37
C ASN A 208 10.38 17.29 -13.73
N GLY A 209 10.27 18.34 -12.90
CA GLY A 209 11.01 19.58 -13.07
C GLY A 209 10.35 20.64 -13.95
N ILE A 210 9.23 20.37 -14.63
CA ILE A 210 8.54 21.33 -15.51
C ILE A 210 7.68 22.38 -14.79
N GLY A 211 7.68 22.42 -13.45
CA GLY A 211 6.98 23.46 -12.70
C GLY A 211 5.57 23.10 -12.21
N LYS A 212 5.16 21.82 -12.21
CA LYS A 212 3.81 21.40 -11.70
C LYS A 212 3.55 21.87 -10.27
N THR A 213 4.48 21.64 -9.37
CA THR A 213 4.38 22.05 -7.95
C THR A 213 4.46 23.58 -7.81
N THR A 214 5.21 24.25 -8.68
CA THR A 214 5.30 25.71 -8.70
C THR A 214 3.98 26.36 -9.11
N LEU A 215 3.21 25.69 -9.99
CA LEU A 215 1.87 26.15 -10.35
C LEU A 215 0.87 26.07 -9.17
N LEU A 216 1.07 25.15 -8.23
CA LEU A 216 0.18 24.97 -7.08
C LEU A 216 0.55 25.87 -5.89
N LYS A 217 1.76 26.41 -5.87
CA LYS A 217 2.23 27.38 -4.86
C LYS A 217 1.87 28.81 -5.23
#